data_6fb84cab3d24af49133d0f0e25703b5d
#
_entry.id   6fb84cab3d24af49133d0f0e25703b5d
#
_cell.length_a   1.000
_cell.length_b   1.000
_cell.length_c   1.000
_cell.angle_alpha   90.00
_cell.angle_beta   90.00
_cell.angle_gamma   90.00
#
_symmetry.space_group_name_H-M   'P 1'
#
loop_
_entity.id
_entity.type
_entity.pdbx_description
1 polymer ?
#
loop_
_entity_poly.entity_id
_entity_poly.type
_entity_poly.pdbx_seq_one_letter_code
_entity_poly.pdbx_strand_id
1 'polypeptide(L)'
;MDKYFYLIAQLPTLYFEREPLITESQFLEEARKWLSPATHELLTRVDLSETTVRSGDPALIRQYKRFEGELRSELAEWRSARRRNQDFKLTRLPTALVKEGDPLTVEKNLLYWRWQYLEEAEPGHHFDFGFLLIYCLKLQILRRLFTFNKPTGMQKYQQYTETSL
;
A
#
# COMPACT_ATOMS: atom_id res chain seq x y z
N MET A 1 24.55 12.80 -7.60
CA MET A 1 24.37 12.60 -6.17
C MET A 1 22.92 12.78 -5.80
N ASP A 2 22.33 11.80 -5.16
CA ASP A 2 20.92 11.85 -4.81
C ASP A 2 20.67 12.87 -3.68
N LYS A 3 19.67 13.72 -3.86
CA LYS A 3 19.36 14.80 -2.93
C LYS A 3 18.07 14.50 -2.16
N TYR A 4 18.12 13.50 -1.32
CA TYR A 4 16.96 13.03 -0.56
C TYR A 4 16.35 14.11 0.33
N PHE A 5 17.19 14.91 0.98
CA PHE A 5 16.73 15.95 1.91
C PHE A 5 15.77 16.93 1.23
N TYR A 6 16.16 17.45 0.07
CA TYR A 6 15.36 18.45 -0.64
C TYR A 6 14.04 17.87 -1.13
N LEU A 7 14.06 16.64 -1.62
CA LEU A 7 12.86 15.97 -2.06
C LEU A 7 11.91 15.72 -0.88
N ILE A 8 12.41 15.09 0.18
CA ILE A 8 11.60 14.68 1.33
C ILE A 8 11.01 15.89 2.05
N ALA A 9 11.78 16.99 2.15
CA ALA A 9 11.30 18.21 2.79
C ALA A 9 10.07 18.84 2.09
N GLN A 10 9.89 18.56 0.80
CA GLN A 10 8.76 19.07 0.01
C GLN A 10 7.53 18.16 0.06
N LEU A 11 7.69 16.92 0.50
CA LEU A 11 6.62 15.94 0.45
C LEU A 11 5.59 16.18 1.58
N PRO A 12 4.30 16.23 1.23
CA PRO A 12 3.26 16.34 2.27
C PRO A 12 3.20 15.07 3.10
N THR A 13 2.91 15.23 4.39
CA THR A 13 2.74 14.09 5.30
C THR A 13 1.53 13.26 4.88
N LEU A 14 1.67 11.94 4.91
CA LEU A 14 0.60 11.02 4.57
C LEU A 14 -0.08 10.51 5.84
N TYR A 15 -1.40 10.42 5.79
CA TYR A 15 -2.22 9.87 6.87
C TYR A 15 -3.17 8.82 6.31
N PHE A 16 -3.32 7.73 7.04
CA PHE A 16 -4.32 6.73 6.66
C PHE A 16 -5.72 7.36 6.74
N GLU A 17 -6.58 7.02 5.81
CA GLU A 17 -7.94 7.55 5.69
C GLU A 17 -8.02 9.03 5.28
N ARG A 18 -6.92 9.66 4.93
CA ARG A 18 -6.94 11.01 4.34
C ARG A 18 -6.44 10.96 2.90
N GLU A 19 -7.18 11.62 2.02
CA GLU A 19 -6.76 11.72 0.63
C GLU A 19 -5.41 12.45 0.55
N PRO A 20 -4.42 11.87 -0.13
CA PRO A 20 -3.10 12.50 -0.20
C PRO A 20 -3.15 13.76 -1.06
N LEU A 21 -2.35 14.76 -0.68
CA LEU A 21 -2.21 16.01 -1.44
C LEU A 21 -1.36 15.85 -2.69
N ILE A 22 -0.72 14.72 -2.86
CA ILE A 22 0.13 14.40 -4.01
C ILE A 22 -0.25 13.01 -4.52
N THR A 23 -0.28 12.84 -5.83
CA THR A 23 -0.49 11.53 -6.45
C THR A 23 0.83 10.78 -6.55
N GLU A 24 0.77 9.46 -6.75
CA GLU A 24 1.96 8.64 -7.00
C GLU A 24 2.72 9.14 -8.22
N SER A 25 2.01 9.50 -9.28
CA SER A 25 2.61 10.04 -10.50
C SER A 25 3.36 11.35 -10.25
N GLN A 26 2.74 12.27 -9.51
CA GLN A 26 3.37 13.55 -9.14
C GLN A 26 4.60 13.32 -8.26
N PHE A 27 4.50 12.37 -7.32
CA PHE A 27 5.63 12.00 -6.45
C PHE A 27 6.81 11.48 -7.27
N LEU A 28 6.56 10.59 -8.22
CA LEU A 28 7.62 10.02 -9.05
C LEU A 28 8.25 11.08 -9.97
N GLU A 29 7.46 12.02 -10.46
CA GLU A 29 7.99 13.13 -11.25
C GLU A 29 8.87 14.06 -10.43
N GLU A 30 8.44 14.40 -9.21
CA GLU A 30 9.28 15.20 -8.31
C GLU A 30 10.58 14.47 -7.95
N ALA A 31 10.48 13.17 -7.67
CA ALA A 31 11.63 12.34 -7.35
C ALA A 31 12.65 12.32 -8.50
N ARG A 32 12.18 12.32 -9.73
CA ARG A 32 13.04 12.31 -10.91
C ARG A 32 14.01 13.49 -10.96
N LYS A 33 13.61 14.64 -10.44
CA LYS A 33 14.43 15.86 -10.42
C LYS A 33 15.62 15.76 -9.47
N TRP A 34 15.49 14.93 -8.42
CA TRP A 34 16.47 14.88 -7.33
C TRP A 34 17.26 13.58 -7.26
N LEU A 35 16.81 12.54 -7.95
CA LEU A 35 17.43 11.21 -7.91
C LEU A 35 18.19 10.91 -9.20
N SER A 36 19.22 10.07 -9.07
CA SER A 36 19.88 9.51 -10.24
C SER A 36 18.91 8.62 -11.01
N PRO A 37 19.11 8.43 -12.34
CA PRO A 37 18.24 7.57 -13.13
C PRO A 37 18.13 6.15 -12.58
N ALA A 38 19.22 5.58 -12.07
CA ALA A 38 19.20 4.23 -11.50
C ALA A 38 18.36 4.15 -10.23
N THR A 39 18.52 5.12 -9.32
CA THR A 39 17.73 5.18 -8.07
C THR A 39 16.26 5.44 -8.37
N HIS A 40 15.99 6.34 -9.29
CA HIS A 40 14.63 6.64 -9.71
C HIS A 40 13.93 5.40 -10.30
N GLU A 41 14.66 4.61 -11.10
CA GLU A 41 14.12 3.38 -11.67
C GLU A 41 13.71 2.37 -10.57
N LEU A 42 14.53 2.22 -9.54
CA LEU A 42 14.20 1.37 -8.41
C LEU A 42 12.91 1.84 -7.73
N LEU A 43 12.73 3.14 -7.59
CA LEU A 43 11.53 3.72 -7.00
C LEU A 43 10.29 3.47 -7.89
N THR A 44 10.41 3.58 -9.19
CA THR A 44 9.30 3.34 -10.13
C THR A 44 8.85 1.88 -10.16
N ARG A 45 9.71 0.95 -9.77
CA ARG A 45 9.40 -0.48 -9.71
C ARG A 45 8.62 -0.88 -8.45
N VAL A 46 8.51 0.00 -7.47
CA VAL A 46 7.82 -0.30 -6.22
C VAL A 46 6.36 -0.64 -6.51
N ASP A 47 5.92 -1.81 -6.06
CA ASP A 47 4.55 -2.28 -6.26
C ASP A 47 4.07 -2.96 -4.99
N LEU A 48 3.00 -2.42 -4.41
CA LEU A 48 2.38 -2.91 -3.18
C LEU A 48 1.98 -4.38 -3.26
N SER A 49 1.59 -4.84 -4.46
CA SER A 49 1.11 -6.20 -4.67
C SER A 49 2.19 -7.20 -5.08
N GLU A 50 3.39 -6.76 -5.38
CA GLU A 50 4.47 -7.63 -5.85
C GLU A 50 5.07 -8.42 -4.69
N THR A 51 5.18 -9.75 -4.85
CA THR A 51 5.78 -10.63 -3.83
C THR A 51 7.06 -11.31 -4.32
N THR A 52 7.34 -11.23 -5.61
CA THR A 52 8.53 -11.84 -6.18
C THR A 52 9.76 -10.97 -5.95
N VAL A 53 10.72 -11.47 -5.18
CA VAL A 53 11.97 -10.77 -4.92
C VAL A 53 12.82 -10.81 -6.20
N ARG A 54 13.28 -9.63 -6.61
CA ARG A 54 14.14 -9.48 -7.80
C ARG A 54 15.56 -9.15 -7.38
N SER A 55 16.51 -9.54 -8.23
CA SER A 55 17.90 -9.11 -8.09
C SER A 55 17.97 -7.58 -8.12
N GLY A 56 18.67 -7.00 -7.17
CA GLY A 56 18.80 -5.55 -7.04
C GLY A 56 17.72 -4.87 -6.21
N ASP A 57 16.71 -5.60 -5.72
CA ASP A 57 15.73 -5.03 -4.80
C ASP A 57 16.42 -4.53 -3.52
N PRO A 58 16.12 -3.30 -3.07
CA PRO A 58 16.60 -2.83 -1.78
C PRO A 58 16.14 -3.73 -0.63
N ALA A 59 16.93 -3.78 0.45
CA ALA A 59 16.62 -4.64 1.60
C ALA A 59 15.20 -4.40 2.15
N LEU A 60 14.79 -3.15 2.24
CA LEU A 60 13.46 -2.77 2.71
C LEU A 60 12.36 -3.37 1.82
N ILE A 61 12.56 -3.35 0.49
CA ILE A 61 11.61 -3.93 -0.46
C ILE A 61 11.57 -5.45 -0.36
N ARG A 62 12.73 -6.10 -0.17
CA ARG A 62 12.76 -7.55 0.05
C ARG A 62 11.99 -7.94 1.30
N GLN A 63 12.15 -7.17 2.37
CA GLN A 63 11.43 -7.40 3.63
C GLN A 63 9.93 -7.19 3.46
N TYR A 64 9.52 -6.14 2.76
CA TYR A 64 8.11 -5.89 2.49
C TYR A 64 7.51 -7.01 1.63
N LYS A 65 8.19 -7.44 0.59
CA LYS A 65 7.72 -8.54 -0.27
C LYS A 65 7.53 -9.83 0.50
N ARG A 66 8.42 -10.11 1.44
CA ARG A 66 8.30 -11.26 2.35
C ARG A 66 7.04 -11.12 3.22
N PHE A 67 6.87 -9.96 3.84
CA PHE A 67 5.67 -9.67 4.64
C PHE A 67 4.39 -9.86 3.82
N GLU A 68 4.33 -9.30 2.63
CA GLU A 68 3.17 -9.40 1.75
C GLU A 68 2.92 -10.86 1.32
N GLY A 69 3.96 -11.59 1.00
CA GLY A 69 3.87 -13.00 0.64
C GLY A 69 3.32 -13.87 1.78
N GLU A 70 3.79 -13.65 2.99
CA GLU A 70 3.31 -14.33 4.18
C GLU A 70 1.86 -13.99 4.50
N LEU A 71 1.49 -12.72 4.36
CA LEU A 71 0.12 -12.26 4.53
C LEU A 71 -0.83 -12.97 3.56
N ARG A 72 -0.48 -13.01 2.29
CA ARG A 72 -1.30 -13.65 1.25
C ARG A 72 -1.41 -15.16 1.43
N SER A 73 -0.32 -15.78 1.81
CA SER A 73 -0.28 -17.22 2.07
C SER A 73 -1.22 -17.59 3.22
N GLU A 74 -1.15 -16.84 4.31
CA GLU A 74 -2.02 -17.07 5.48
C GLU A 74 -3.49 -16.81 5.15
N LEU A 75 -3.80 -15.74 4.40
CA LEU A 75 -5.16 -15.46 3.94
C LEU A 75 -5.70 -16.55 3.03
N ALA A 76 -4.88 -17.06 2.12
CA ALA A 76 -5.29 -18.13 1.21
C ALA A 76 -5.66 -19.39 2.00
N GLU A 77 -4.86 -19.76 2.99
CA GLU A 77 -5.14 -20.91 3.86
C GLU A 77 -6.38 -20.69 4.70
N TRP A 78 -6.55 -19.49 5.26
CA TRP A 78 -7.75 -19.12 6.01
C TRP A 78 -9.01 -19.27 5.16
N ARG A 79 -9.01 -18.71 3.96
CA ARG A 79 -10.16 -18.77 3.04
C ARG A 79 -10.45 -20.19 2.59
N SER A 80 -9.42 -20.97 2.31
CA SER A 80 -9.53 -22.38 1.92
C SER A 80 -10.14 -23.20 3.05
N ALA A 81 -9.67 -23.02 4.28
CA ALA A 81 -10.19 -23.72 5.45
C ALA A 81 -11.67 -23.39 5.71
N ARG A 82 -12.06 -22.12 5.57
CA ARG A 82 -13.46 -21.70 5.71
C ARG A 82 -14.37 -22.34 4.68
N ARG A 83 -13.93 -22.46 3.45
CA ARG A 83 -14.70 -23.12 2.39
C ARG A 83 -14.90 -24.62 2.65
N ARG A 84 -13.96 -25.25 3.38
CA ARG A 84 -14.01 -26.67 3.74
C ARG A 84 -14.62 -26.92 5.11
N ASN A 85 -15.10 -25.87 5.80
CA ASN A 85 -15.55 -25.94 7.19
C ASN A 85 -14.52 -26.56 8.14
N GLN A 86 -13.24 -26.24 7.89
CA GLN A 86 -12.12 -26.67 8.71
C GLN A 86 -11.62 -25.51 9.56
N ASP A 87 -11.13 -25.83 10.76
CA ASP A 87 -10.50 -24.82 11.61
C ASP A 87 -9.08 -24.52 11.12
N PHE A 88 -8.80 -23.24 11.00
CA PHE A 88 -7.45 -22.75 10.72
C PHE A 88 -7.15 -21.58 11.64
N LYS A 89 -6.04 -21.67 12.37
CA LYS A 89 -5.64 -20.62 13.29
C LYS A 89 -4.66 -19.67 12.60
N LEU A 90 -5.05 -18.41 12.49
CA LEU A 90 -4.17 -17.36 12.01
C LEU A 90 -3.08 -17.11 13.06
N THR A 91 -1.82 -17.06 12.62
CA THR A 91 -0.67 -16.89 13.53
C THR A 91 -0.13 -15.46 13.52
N ARG A 92 -0.10 -14.81 12.37
CA ARG A 92 0.45 -13.45 12.21
C ARG A 92 -0.65 -12.41 12.09
N LEU A 93 -1.70 -12.74 11.37
CA LEU A 93 -2.80 -11.84 11.10
C LEU A 93 -3.83 -11.96 12.21
N PRO A 94 -4.24 -10.85 12.86
CA PRO A 94 -5.32 -10.90 13.84
C PRO A 94 -6.62 -11.38 13.20
N THR A 95 -7.27 -12.35 13.83
CA THR A 95 -8.51 -12.93 13.33
C THR A 95 -9.61 -11.87 13.15
N ALA A 96 -9.66 -10.87 14.02
CA ALA A 96 -10.63 -9.79 13.96
C ALA A 96 -10.60 -9.01 12.63
N LEU A 97 -9.45 -8.96 11.95
CA LEU A 97 -9.33 -8.23 10.69
C LEU A 97 -10.06 -8.91 9.53
N VAL A 98 -10.22 -10.22 9.58
CA VAL A 98 -10.77 -11.00 8.46
C VAL A 98 -12.09 -11.71 8.78
N LYS A 99 -12.43 -11.85 10.06
CA LYS A 99 -13.58 -12.63 10.52
C LYS A 99 -14.88 -11.86 10.42
N GLU A 100 -14.85 -10.56 10.70
CA GLU A 100 -16.04 -9.73 10.78
C GLU A 100 -16.06 -8.67 9.69
N GLY A 101 -17.23 -8.40 9.16
CA GLY A 101 -17.46 -7.38 8.18
C GLY A 101 -17.67 -7.92 6.76
N ASP A 102 -18.09 -7.03 5.89
CA ASP A 102 -18.23 -7.31 4.47
C ASP A 102 -16.83 -7.34 3.79
N PRO A 103 -16.74 -7.80 2.53
CA PRO A 103 -15.47 -7.86 1.82
C PRO A 103 -14.74 -6.52 1.76
N LEU A 104 -15.46 -5.41 1.69
CA LEU A 104 -14.87 -4.07 1.64
C LEU A 104 -14.21 -3.70 2.96
N THR A 105 -14.88 -3.99 4.08
CA THR A 105 -14.33 -3.75 5.43
C THR A 105 -13.07 -4.58 5.66
N VAL A 106 -13.09 -5.84 5.26
CA VAL A 106 -11.92 -6.72 5.35
C VAL A 106 -10.76 -6.16 4.53
N GLU A 107 -11.03 -5.71 3.31
CA GLU A 107 -9.99 -5.13 2.44
C GLU A 107 -9.37 -3.87 3.06
N LYS A 108 -10.18 -2.99 3.66
CA LYS A 108 -9.69 -1.80 4.37
C LYS A 108 -8.84 -2.19 5.57
N ASN A 109 -9.27 -3.20 6.34
CA ASN A 109 -8.50 -3.69 7.48
C ASN A 109 -7.14 -4.22 7.05
N LEU A 110 -7.08 -4.92 5.92
CA LEU A 110 -5.82 -5.45 5.38
C LEU A 110 -4.91 -4.34 4.87
N LEU A 111 -5.48 -3.29 4.27
CA LEU A 111 -4.70 -2.11 3.88
C LEU A 111 -4.13 -1.40 5.11
N TYR A 112 -4.93 -1.27 6.17
CA TYR A 112 -4.45 -0.69 7.42
C TYR A 112 -3.36 -1.54 8.07
N TRP A 113 -3.46 -2.86 8.00
CA TRP A 113 -2.43 -3.77 8.48
C TRP A 113 -1.09 -3.55 7.76
N ARG A 114 -1.14 -3.38 6.43
CA ARG A 114 0.03 -3.03 5.63
C ARG A 114 0.59 -1.67 6.00
N TRP A 115 -0.28 -0.70 6.23
CA TRP A 115 0.10 0.65 6.66
C TRP A 115 0.86 0.60 7.98
N GLN A 116 0.36 -0.15 8.95
CA GLN A 116 1.02 -0.31 10.24
C GLN A 116 2.41 -0.95 10.11
N TYR A 117 2.55 -1.94 9.24
CA TYR A 117 3.86 -2.53 8.95
C TYR A 117 4.83 -1.46 8.45
N LEU A 118 4.41 -0.59 7.55
CA LEU A 118 5.24 0.48 7.02
C LEU A 118 5.57 1.53 8.09
N GLU A 119 4.62 1.86 8.97
CA GLU A 119 4.86 2.75 10.11
C GLU A 119 5.93 2.19 11.05
N GLU A 120 5.92 0.90 11.28
CA GLU A 120 6.91 0.22 12.11
C GLU A 120 8.29 0.12 11.43
N ALA A 121 8.31 0.12 10.11
CA ALA A 121 9.56 0.10 9.33
C ALA A 121 10.20 1.49 9.18
N GLU A 122 9.45 2.56 9.43
CA GLU A 122 9.89 3.94 9.21
C GLU A 122 10.98 4.43 10.15
N PRO A 123 11.02 4.06 11.46
CA PRO A 123 12.10 4.48 12.36
C PRO A 123 13.47 4.13 11.79
N GLY A 124 14.38 5.11 11.81
CA GLY A 124 15.70 4.98 11.20
C GLY A 124 15.78 5.42 9.74
N HIS A 125 14.64 5.72 9.12
CA HIS A 125 14.57 6.20 7.74
C HIS A 125 13.96 7.61 7.71
N HIS A 126 14.79 8.63 7.72
CA HIS A 126 14.33 10.03 7.75
C HIS A 126 14.59 10.75 6.41
N PHE A 127 15.84 10.86 6.00
CA PHE A 127 16.20 11.56 4.77
C PHE A 127 17.01 10.63 3.85
N ASP A 128 16.55 9.41 3.68
CA ASP A 128 17.21 8.39 2.89
C ASP A 128 16.25 7.77 1.86
N PHE A 129 16.79 6.85 1.06
CA PHE A 129 16.00 6.15 0.05
C PHE A 129 14.92 5.28 0.68
N GLY A 130 15.18 4.71 1.87
CA GLY A 130 14.19 3.93 2.60
C GLY A 130 12.91 4.70 2.87
N PHE A 131 13.02 5.97 3.25
CA PHE A 131 11.85 6.84 3.44
C PHE A 131 11.03 6.95 2.15
N LEU A 132 11.69 7.14 1.02
CA LEU A 132 11.01 7.27 -0.27
C LEU A 132 10.30 5.98 -0.69
N LEU A 133 10.89 4.83 -0.40
CA LEU A 133 10.27 3.53 -0.66
C LEU A 133 9.01 3.35 0.17
N ILE A 134 9.07 3.68 1.46
CA ILE A 134 7.92 3.63 2.37
C ILE A 134 6.84 4.61 1.92
N TYR A 135 7.23 5.82 1.54
CA TYR A 135 6.31 6.85 1.06
C TYR A 135 5.57 6.37 -0.20
N CYS A 136 6.29 5.77 -1.13
CA CYS A 136 5.71 5.23 -2.35
C CYS A 136 4.67 4.13 -2.05
N LEU A 137 5.01 3.20 -1.17
CA LEU A 137 4.09 2.14 -0.75
C LEU A 137 2.85 2.71 -0.04
N LYS A 138 3.04 3.70 0.81
CA LYS A 138 1.91 4.39 1.48
C LYS A 138 1.00 5.09 0.47
N LEU A 139 1.55 5.74 -0.54
CA LEU A 139 0.75 6.34 -1.61
C LEU A 139 -0.07 5.29 -2.36
N GLN A 140 0.50 4.13 -2.61
CA GLN A 140 -0.22 3.04 -3.27
C GLN A 140 -1.35 2.49 -2.38
N ILE A 141 -1.14 2.41 -1.07
CA ILE A 141 -2.20 2.04 -0.12
C ILE A 141 -3.34 3.06 -0.18
N LEU A 142 -3.03 4.35 -0.11
CA LEU A 142 -4.04 5.41 -0.15
C LEU A 142 -4.78 5.44 -1.47
N ARG A 143 -4.08 5.25 -2.58
CA ARG A 143 -4.72 5.16 -3.90
C ARG A 143 -5.76 4.04 -3.92
N ARG A 144 -5.41 2.88 -3.41
CA ARG A 144 -6.32 1.73 -3.35
C ARG A 144 -7.48 1.98 -2.40
N LEU A 145 -7.20 2.54 -1.22
CA LEU A 145 -8.22 2.88 -0.23
C LEU A 145 -9.26 3.86 -0.80
N PHE A 146 -8.81 4.91 -1.48
CA PHE A 146 -9.71 5.91 -2.05
C PHE A 146 -10.40 5.45 -3.32
N THR A 147 -9.89 4.44 -3.99
CA THR A 147 -10.60 3.76 -5.07
C THR A 147 -11.86 3.08 -4.54
N PHE A 148 -11.80 2.49 -3.34
CA PHE A 148 -12.97 1.88 -2.69
C PHE A 148 -13.93 2.93 -2.12
N ASN A 149 -13.42 4.07 -1.67
CA ASN A 149 -14.20 5.11 -1.00
C ASN A 149 -14.76 6.15 -1.97
N LYS A 150 -14.24 6.22 -3.20
CA LYS A 150 -14.88 7.06 -4.21
C LYS A 150 -16.31 6.55 -4.39
N PRO A 151 -17.28 7.47 -4.49
CA PRO A 151 -18.60 7.08 -4.95
C PRO A 151 -18.42 6.43 -6.30
N THR A 152 -18.11 5.16 -6.24
CA THR A 152 -17.92 4.28 -7.35
C THR A 152 -19.19 4.19 -8.15
N GLY A 153 -19.15 3.50 -9.25
CA GLY A 153 -20.21 3.28 -10.21
C GLY A 153 -21.64 3.28 -9.65
N MET A 154 -21.85 3.00 -8.36
CA MET A 154 -23.17 3.06 -7.73
C MET A 154 -23.71 4.49 -7.63
N GLN A 155 -22.92 5.49 -7.21
CA GLN A 155 -23.38 6.87 -7.19
C GLN A 155 -23.45 7.46 -8.61
N LYS A 156 -22.54 7.09 -9.49
CA LYS A 156 -22.65 7.44 -10.90
C LYS A 156 -23.90 6.82 -11.51
N TYR A 157 -24.19 5.57 -11.19
CA TYR A 157 -25.41 4.89 -11.63
C TYR A 157 -26.66 5.57 -11.08
N GLN A 158 -26.68 5.94 -9.82
CA GLN A 158 -27.80 6.68 -9.21
C GLN A 158 -27.95 8.07 -9.83
N GLN A 159 -26.87 8.78 -10.09
CA GLN A 159 -26.91 10.07 -10.80
C GLN A 159 -27.46 9.91 -12.21
N TYR A 160 -27.10 8.84 -12.93
CA TYR A 160 -27.62 8.57 -14.26
C TYR A 160 -29.09 8.20 -14.25
N THR A 161 -29.56 7.48 -13.24
CA THR A 161 -30.97 7.11 -13.10
C THR A 161 -31.82 8.28 -12.64
N GLU A 162 -31.30 9.21 -11.83
CA GLU A 162 -31.99 10.43 -11.40
C GLU A 162 -32.08 11.46 -12.51
N THR A 163 -31.11 11.53 -13.43
CA THR A 163 -31.11 12.44 -14.57
C THR A 163 -31.92 11.93 -15.77
N SER A 164 -32.28 10.65 -15.80
CA SER A 164 -33.11 10.11 -16.89
C SER A 164 -34.61 10.08 -16.56
N LEU A 165 -34.99 10.64 -15.42
CA LEU A 165 -36.37 10.89 -15.04
C LEU A 165 -36.70 12.39 -15.19
#